data_8a8c0fa61f03bb7cc025761441fdaf3f
#
_entry.id   8a8c0fa61f03bb7cc025761441fdaf3f
#
_cell.length_a   1.000
_cell.length_b   1.000
_cell.length_c   1.000
_cell.angle_alpha   90.00
_cell.angle_beta   90.00
_cell.angle_gamma   90.00
#
_symmetry.space_group_name_H-M   'P 1'
#
loop_
_entity.id
_entity.type
_entity.pdbx_description
1 polymer ?
#
loop_
_entity_poly.entity_id
_entity_poly.type
_entity_poly.pdbx_seq_one_letter_code
_entity_poly.pdbx_strand_id
1 'polypeptide(L)'
;TDTSMAEFDFGKLFCTLFLARGVIQLILDAVLWLVMLSIAEPWLGRARTVGTALACALGGVIVGLILCAAAGWLFQDSQFVSRMQFALSPLVLPVGALMAASAFCSHLLRRRIRLIGYVAILVALLYSGNPGDYCILAAALIGHAVGRVMAGSPAHAETGWHWLRSTSFEARRMFAAIAVVLALGPVIAITSHNHAGPLSTVGLLMSPVSVDDGTLARCLAGATHSGCFLQFDLMRASMPGAVLRSLLPTAVTLVLAWGLYRGRRFAATCAVAINLFTAGVAIAYYLVVPLSFAPDGMTSLLQHGAITACVTNTLPPLIFAIALAAAMKHFPIRVGWRRLIGGVGAIVLVLLACAAVYLMYGIAQPDAFSPRATASSLLAELPGRFLPIGFLSHMKLSFVPRTPMASIVYQGVGLVFWIVVLVVVIRWMSDVSESNERAQARAERLVETGGESMSFMTTWEGNSYWLSPTGKSAVAYRVLNGIALTCTGPFGEPSEWMDDLTGFTQYCVERSLSPVFYSVHREQRDALLEAGWSSIEVGSEMVVDPRGWKTTGKKWQDVRTAINKAKRDGVTDVQSTFLEASLDVREQIEDISEEWAQLKALPEMKFTLGGVEELRDPR
;
A
#
# COMPACT_ATOMS: atom_id res chain seq x y z
N THR A 1 22.63 -27.40 -2.07
CA THR A 1 22.98 -28.69 -1.42
C THR A 1 21.71 -29.44 -1.12
N ASP A 2 21.35 -30.33 -2.05
CA ASP A 2 20.18 -31.20 -1.92
C ASP A 2 20.51 -32.30 -0.91
N THR A 3 19.91 -32.21 0.27
CA THR A 3 19.93 -33.33 1.22
C THR A 3 18.61 -34.09 1.04
N SER A 4 18.70 -35.28 0.44
CA SER A 4 17.58 -36.23 0.47
C SER A 4 17.33 -36.67 1.92
N MET A 5 16.10 -37.06 2.27
CA MET A 5 15.75 -37.51 3.63
C MET A 5 16.62 -38.66 4.17
N ALA A 6 17.39 -39.33 3.33
CA ALA A 6 18.25 -40.42 3.73
C ALA A 6 19.53 -39.99 4.47
N GLU A 7 19.93 -38.71 4.38
CA GLU A 7 21.08 -38.13 5.09
C GLU A 7 20.67 -36.84 5.83
N PHE A 8 19.84 -36.99 6.85
CA PHE A 8 19.36 -35.85 7.64
C PHE A 8 20.47 -35.41 8.62
N ASP A 9 21.28 -34.43 8.18
CA ASP A 9 22.30 -33.80 9.01
C ASP A 9 21.77 -32.47 9.57
N PHE A 10 21.43 -32.48 10.86
CA PHE A 10 20.93 -31.29 11.57
C PHE A 10 21.89 -30.11 11.53
N GLY A 11 23.21 -30.38 11.51
CA GLY A 11 24.22 -29.33 11.43
C GLY A 11 24.18 -28.60 10.08
N LYS A 12 24.08 -29.35 8.98
CA LYS A 12 23.90 -28.76 7.64
C LYS A 12 22.60 -28.00 7.51
N LEU A 13 21.50 -28.53 8.04
CA LEU A 13 20.19 -27.86 8.02
C LEU A 13 20.23 -26.53 8.77
N PHE A 14 20.88 -26.49 9.95
CA PHE A 14 21.03 -25.27 10.73
C PHE A 14 21.88 -24.21 10.00
N CYS A 15 22.94 -24.64 9.31
CA CYS A 15 23.75 -23.74 8.49
C CYS A 15 22.93 -23.06 7.37
N THR A 16 21.88 -23.71 6.85
CA THR A 16 21.03 -23.10 5.80
C THR A 16 20.23 -21.88 6.28
N LEU A 17 20.04 -21.69 7.60
CA LEU A 17 19.46 -20.49 8.19
C LEU A 17 20.27 -19.21 7.92
N PHE A 18 21.54 -19.35 7.59
CA PHE A 18 22.46 -18.24 7.35
C PHE A 18 22.90 -18.14 5.89
N LEU A 19 22.34 -18.99 5.01
CA LEU A 19 22.68 -19.02 3.60
C LEU A 19 21.52 -18.46 2.75
N ALA A 20 21.82 -17.42 1.98
CA ALA A 20 20.92 -16.92 0.94
C ALA A 20 21.27 -17.57 -0.41
N ARG A 21 20.24 -17.86 -1.22
CA ARG A 21 20.39 -18.53 -2.52
C ARG A 21 20.83 -17.61 -3.65
N GLY A 22 20.93 -16.29 -3.41
CA GLY A 22 21.37 -15.30 -4.39
C GLY A 22 21.52 -13.92 -3.77
N VAL A 23 22.20 -13.02 -4.47
CA VAL A 23 22.50 -11.65 -3.98
C VAL A 23 21.21 -10.86 -3.72
N ILE A 24 20.22 -10.97 -4.59
CA ILE A 24 18.94 -10.25 -4.44
C ILE A 24 18.20 -10.75 -3.19
N GLN A 25 18.13 -12.07 -2.99
CA GLN A 25 17.50 -12.65 -1.81
C GLN A 25 18.27 -12.28 -0.53
N LEU A 26 19.59 -12.28 -0.57
CA LEU A 26 20.42 -11.85 0.57
C LEU A 26 20.12 -10.41 0.98
N ILE A 27 20.00 -9.49 0.00
CA ILE A 27 19.67 -8.08 0.27
C ILE A 27 18.27 -7.97 0.87
N LEU A 28 17.27 -8.65 0.31
CA LEU A 28 15.90 -8.64 0.81
C LEU A 28 15.81 -9.20 2.22
N ASP A 29 16.43 -10.35 2.47
CA ASP A 29 16.45 -10.97 3.80
C ASP A 29 17.17 -10.08 4.81
N ALA A 30 18.30 -9.46 4.45
CA ALA A 30 19.02 -8.52 5.32
C ALA A 30 18.19 -7.27 5.65
N VAL A 31 17.48 -6.69 4.68
CA VAL A 31 16.58 -5.56 4.91
C VAL A 31 15.42 -5.96 5.84
N LEU A 32 14.80 -7.11 5.59
CA LEU A 32 13.72 -7.62 6.46
C LEU A 32 14.21 -7.91 7.87
N TRP A 33 15.41 -8.49 8.03
CA TRP A 33 16.04 -8.68 9.32
C TRP A 33 16.22 -7.37 10.08
N LEU A 34 16.81 -6.36 9.43
CA LEU A 34 17.01 -5.04 10.02
C LEU A 34 15.69 -4.41 10.45
N VAL A 35 14.67 -4.44 9.60
CA VAL A 35 13.35 -3.90 9.91
C VAL A 35 12.71 -4.64 11.08
N MET A 36 12.68 -5.96 11.06
CA MET A 36 12.03 -6.76 12.12
C MET A 36 12.73 -6.60 13.46
N LEU A 37 14.07 -6.63 13.49
CA LEU A 37 14.81 -6.48 14.73
C LEU A 37 14.80 -5.04 15.26
N SER A 38 14.84 -4.03 14.39
CA SER A 38 14.70 -2.63 14.81
C SER A 38 13.34 -2.32 15.45
N ILE A 39 12.29 -3.05 15.07
CA ILE A 39 10.98 -2.97 15.73
C ILE A 39 10.97 -3.76 17.04
N ALA A 40 11.63 -4.92 17.12
CA ALA A 40 11.58 -5.79 18.28
C ALA A 40 12.49 -5.33 19.43
N GLU A 41 13.70 -4.87 19.13
CA GLU A 41 14.73 -4.52 20.12
C GLU A 41 14.28 -3.45 21.15
N PRO A 42 13.63 -2.33 20.76
CA PRO A 42 13.21 -1.32 21.72
C PRO A 42 12.21 -1.84 22.79
N TRP A 43 11.43 -2.86 22.43
CA TRP A 43 10.40 -3.43 23.31
C TRP A 43 10.87 -4.58 24.18
N LEU A 44 11.79 -5.40 23.70
CA LEU A 44 12.31 -6.57 24.41
C LEU A 44 13.65 -6.29 25.11
N GLY A 45 14.46 -5.38 24.58
CA GLY A 45 15.85 -5.20 24.94
C GLY A 45 16.76 -6.24 24.26
N ARG A 46 18.06 -5.93 24.09
CA ARG A 46 19.01 -6.69 23.27
C ARG A 46 19.09 -8.19 23.62
N ALA A 47 19.34 -8.50 24.88
CA ALA A 47 19.50 -9.88 25.33
C ALA A 47 18.25 -10.74 25.13
N ARG A 48 17.06 -10.18 25.44
CA ARG A 48 15.78 -10.90 25.26
C ARG A 48 15.43 -11.05 23.78
N THR A 49 15.74 -10.07 22.93
CA THR A 49 15.53 -10.17 21.48
C THR A 49 16.33 -11.31 20.89
N VAL A 50 17.62 -11.42 21.21
CA VAL A 50 18.47 -12.53 20.74
C VAL A 50 17.99 -13.86 21.31
N GLY A 51 17.70 -13.93 22.61
CA GLY A 51 17.23 -15.16 23.25
C GLY A 51 15.89 -15.66 22.68
N THR A 52 14.93 -14.76 22.47
CA THR A 52 13.64 -15.12 21.84
C THR A 52 13.78 -15.49 20.39
N ALA A 53 14.65 -14.81 19.61
CA ALA A 53 14.92 -15.17 18.22
C ALA A 53 15.45 -16.60 18.10
N LEU A 54 16.47 -16.96 18.90
CA LEU A 54 17.05 -18.30 18.89
C LEU A 54 16.06 -19.37 19.39
N ALA A 55 15.40 -19.14 20.51
CA ALA A 55 14.44 -20.10 21.07
C ALA A 55 13.26 -20.35 20.12
N CYS A 56 12.68 -19.26 19.54
CA CYS A 56 11.58 -19.38 18.59
C CYS A 56 12.02 -20.01 17.27
N ALA A 57 13.25 -19.78 16.83
CA ALA A 57 13.79 -20.43 15.62
C ALA A 57 13.99 -21.93 15.83
N LEU A 58 14.59 -22.35 16.95
CA LEU A 58 14.76 -23.77 17.28
C LEU A 58 13.40 -24.49 17.36
N GLY A 59 12.47 -23.96 18.15
CA GLY A 59 11.12 -24.52 18.24
C GLY A 59 10.36 -24.43 16.90
N GLY A 60 10.52 -23.34 16.17
CA GLY A 60 9.92 -23.10 14.86
C GLY A 60 10.37 -24.09 13.81
N VAL A 61 11.65 -24.44 13.78
CA VAL A 61 12.18 -25.47 12.86
C VAL A 61 11.59 -26.84 13.19
N ILE A 62 11.60 -27.25 14.46
CA ILE A 62 11.08 -28.56 14.88
C ILE A 62 9.57 -28.66 14.56
N VAL A 63 8.78 -27.72 15.03
CA VAL A 63 7.31 -27.73 14.84
C VAL A 63 6.96 -27.50 13.37
N GLY A 64 7.70 -26.62 12.67
CA GLY A 64 7.45 -26.32 11.25
C GLY A 64 7.72 -27.53 10.34
N LEU A 65 8.76 -28.31 10.60
CA LEU A 65 9.01 -29.55 9.85
C LEU A 65 7.92 -30.61 10.10
N ILE A 66 7.41 -30.70 11.34
CA ILE A 66 6.28 -31.58 11.66
C ILE A 66 5.01 -31.11 10.91
N LEU A 67 4.74 -29.80 10.90
CA LEU A 67 3.60 -29.24 10.15
C LEU A 67 3.74 -29.48 8.64
N CYS A 68 4.94 -29.34 8.09
CA CYS A 68 5.24 -29.61 6.69
C CYS A 68 4.98 -31.09 6.33
N ALA A 69 5.44 -32.02 7.17
CA ALA A 69 5.20 -33.45 6.99
C ALA A 69 3.70 -33.79 7.12
N ALA A 70 3.00 -33.19 8.08
CA ALA A 70 1.56 -33.37 8.25
C ALA A 70 0.78 -32.83 7.05
N ALA A 71 1.18 -31.69 6.48
CA ALA A 71 0.59 -31.15 5.27
C ALA A 71 0.78 -32.10 4.08
N GLY A 72 1.98 -32.66 3.88
CA GLY A 72 2.24 -33.68 2.84
C GLY A 72 1.35 -34.90 2.97
N TRP A 73 1.13 -35.37 4.18
CA TRP A 73 0.20 -36.48 4.45
C TRP A 73 -1.26 -36.09 4.20
N LEU A 74 -1.68 -34.89 4.61
CA LEU A 74 -3.05 -34.40 4.42
C LEU A 74 -3.39 -34.22 2.94
N PHE A 75 -2.44 -33.74 2.14
CA PHE A 75 -2.62 -33.53 0.69
C PHE A 75 -2.43 -34.80 -0.13
N GLN A 76 -2.19 -35.95 0.50
CA GLN A 76 -1.99 -37.27 -0.13
C GLN A 76 -0.90 -37.31 -1.21
N ASP A 77 0.03 -36.38 -1.18
CA ASP A 77 1.20 -36.40 -2.05
C ASP A 77 2.35 -37.10 -1.35
N SER A 78 2.44 -38.44 -1.57
CA SER A 78 3.52 -39.27 -1.00
C SER A 78 4.92 -38.82 -1.45
N GLN A 79 5.01 -38.07 -2.55
CA GLN A 79 6.25 -37.52 -3.08
C GLN A 79 6.48 -36.06 -2.67
N PHE A 80 5.53 -35.44 -1.98
CA PHE A 80 5.60 -34.03 -1.54
C PHE A 80 6.88 -33.77 -0.75
N VAL A 81 7.15 -34.58 0.26
CA VAL A 81 8.33 -34.44 1.13
C VAL A 81 9.62 -34.84 0.42
N SER A 82 9.59 -35.87 -0.46
CA SER A 82 10.78 -36.36 -1.16
C SER A 82 11.25 -35.46 -2.30
N ARG A 83 10.36 -34.64 -2.86
CA ARG A 83 10.67 -33.66 -3.92
C ARG A 83 11.12 -32.31 -3.37
N MET A 84 10.88 -32.03 -2.08
CA MET A 84 11.25 -30.78 -1.50
C MET A 84 12.75 -30.63 -1.24
N GLN A 85 13.32 -29.57 -1.77
CA GLN A 85 14.64 -29.12 -1.35
C GLN A 85 14.53 -28.48 0.03
N PHE A 86 15.10 -29.11 1.05
CA PHE A 86 15.13 -28.61 2.41
C PHE A 86 16.10 -27.45 2.53
N ALA A 87 15.59 -26.24 2.44
CA ALA A 87 16.32 -25.04 2.81
C ALA A 87 15.47 -24.22 3.77
N LEU A 88 16.03 -23.94 4.92
CA LEU A 88 15.40 -23.04 5.89
C LEU A 88 15.57 -21.60 5.42
N SER A 89 14.61 -20.77 5.78
CA SER A 89 14.69 -19.34 5.52
C SER A 89 15.36 -18.61 6.68
N PRO A 90 16.29 -17.67 6.43
CA PRO A 90 16.87 -16.82 7.46
C PRO A 90 15.82 -16.06 8.29
N LEU A 91 14.63 -15.80 7.74
CA LEU A 91 13.55 -15.06 8.37
C LEU A 91 12.91 -15.78 9.59
N VAL A 92 13.17 -17.05 9.78
CA VAL A 92 12.70 -17.83 10.95
C VAL A 92 13.15 -17.18 12.27
N LEU A 93 14.38 -16.62 12.30
CA LEU A 93 14.96 -15.99 13.49
C LEU A 93 14.23 -14.67 13.87
N PRO A 94 14.19 -13.63 13.02
CA PRO A 94 13.64 -12.34 13.40
C PRO A 94 12.12 -12.36 13.56
N VAL A 95 11.41 -13.22 12.84
CA VAL A 95 9.94 -13.31 12.93
C VAL A 95 9.48 -13.75 14.32
N GLY A 96 10.14 -14.74 14.93
CA GLY A 96 9.83 -15.17 16.29
C GLY A 96 9.98 -14.04 17.31
N ALA A 97 11.10 -13.31 17.25
CA ALA A 97 11.35 -12.15 18.11
C ALA A 97 10.34 -11.02 17.89
N LEU A 98 10.00 -10.70 16.63
CA LEU A 98 9.01 -9.67 16.29
C LEU A 98 7.62 -10.01 16.85
N MET A 99 7.19 -11.27 16.70
CA MET A 99 5.90 -11.72 17.24
C MET A 99 5.89 -11.72 18.76
N ALA A 100 7.00 -12.06 19.43
CA ALA A 100 7.13 -11.95 20.88
C ALA A 100 7.09 -10.48 21.32
N ALA A 101 7.83 -9.59 20.65
CA ALA A 101 7.83 -8.15 20.91
C ALA A 101 6.43 -7.54 20.78
N SER A 102 5.60 -8.07 19.88
CA SER A 102 4.24 -7.58 19.68
C SER A 102 3.40 -7.57 20.96
N ALA A 103 3.70 -8.42 21.96
CA ALA A 103 2.98 -8.45 23.23
C ALA A 103 3.24 -7.21 24.11
N PHE A 104 4.38 -6.56 23.93
CA PHE A 104 4.80 -5.37 24.67
C PHE A 104 4.43 -4.06 23.97
N CYS A 105 4.08 -4.11 22.68
CA CYS A 105 3.74 -2.95 21.89
C CYS A 105 2.37 -2.35 22.29
N SER A 106 2.18 -1.06 21.91
CA SER A 106 0.87 -0.40 21.99
C SER A 106 -0.21 -1.18 21.21
N HIS A 107 -1.48 -0.98 21.55
CA HIS A 107 -2.59 -1.70 20.92
C HIS A 107 -2.59 -1.62 19.38
N LEU A 108 -2.32 -0.43 18.81
CA LEU A 108 -2.28 -0.23 17.36
C LEU A 108 -1.10 -0.96 16.71
N LEU A 109 0.10 -0.80 17.27
CA LEU A 109 1.31 -1.44 16.72
C LEU A 109 1.23 -2.97 16.84
N ARG A 110 0.77 -3.49 17.98
CA ARG A 110 0.49 -4.91 18.21
C ARG A 110 -0.41 -5.50 17.14
N ARG A 111 -1.52 -4.81 16.85
CA ARG A 111 -2.49 -5.23 15.84
C ARG A 111 -1.88 -5.22 14.44
N ARG A 112 -1.12 -4.19 14.09
CA ARG A 112 -0.42 -4.08 12.78
C ARG A 112 0.57 -5.22 12.59
N ILE A 113 1.47 -5.42 13.54
CA ILE A 113 2.49 -6.48 13.48
C ILE A 113 1.83 -7.85 13.30
N ARG A 114 0.83 -8.18 14.14
CA ARG A 114 0.18 -9.49 14.10
C ARG A 114 -0.61 -9.71 12.81
N LEU A 115 -1.46 -8.77 12.42
CA LEU A 115 -2.32 -8.97 11.24
C LEU A 115 -1.50 -9.00 9.95
N ILE A 116 -0.64 -8.00 9.73
CA ILE A 116 0.20 -7.94 8.52
C ILE A 116 1.19 -9.11 8.50
N GLY A 117 1.81 -9.41 9.64
CA GLY A 117 2.77 -10.50 9.77
C GLY A 117 2.15 -11.86 9.44
N TYR A 118 1.01 -12.20 10.05
CA TYR A 118 0.35 -13.48 9.74
C TYR A 118 -0.17 -13.54 8.30
N VAL A 119 -0.72 -12.45 7.75
CA VAL A 119 -1.13 -12.42 6.35
C VAL A 119 0.06 -12.61 5.43
N ALA A 120 1.20 -11.96 5.69
CA ALA A 120 2.41 -12.14 4.89
C ALA A 120 2.96 -13.58 4.93
N ILE A 121 2.98 -14.18 6.13
CA ILE A 121 3.42 -15.58 6.31
C ILE A 121 2.47 -16.54 5.58
N LEU A 122 1.15 -16.36 5.71
CA LEU A 122 0.18 -17.20 5.02
C LEU A 122 0.24 -17.05 3.50
N VAL A 123 0.44 -15.84 3.00
CA VAL A 123 0.63 -15.61 1.55
C VAL A 123 1.91 -16.28 1.07
N ALA A 124 3.03 -16.14 1.79
CA ALA A 124 4.26 -16.84 1.45
C ALA A 124 4.03 -18.36 1.43
N LEU A 125 3.39 -18.93 2.45
CA LEU A 125 3.10 -20.36 2.54
C LEU A 125 2.22 -20.85 1.38
N LEU A 126 1.17 -20.09 1.01
CA LEU A 126 0.25 -20.47 -0.06
C LEU A 126 0.91 -20.39 -1.45
N TYR A 127 1.79 -19.43 -1.68
CA TYR A 127 2.41 -19.21 -2.98
C TYR A 127 3.74 -19.95 -3.18
N SER A 128 4.58 -20.09 -2.14
CA SER A 128 5.84 -20.82 -2.24
C SER A 128 5.74 -22.24 -1.70
N GLY A 129 5.13 -22.43 -0.54
CA GLY A 129 4.97 -23.72 0.10
C GLY A 129 6.28 -24.41 0.53
N ASN A 130 7.35 -23.65 0.66
CA ASN A 130 8.65 -24.20 1.06
C ASN A 130 8.62 -24.67 2.53
N PRO A 131 9.41 -25.69 2.91
CA PRO A 131 9.55 -26.11 4.31
C PRO A 131 9.92 -24.97 5.25
N GLY A 132 10.72 -24.01 4.77
CA GLY A 132 11.08 -22.79 5.51
C GLY A 132 9.86 -21.93 5.88
N ASP A 133 8.82 -21.88 5.05
CA ASP A 133 7.60 -21.08 5.32
C ASP A 133 6.79 -21.67 6.46
N TYR A 134 6.72 -23.01 6.54
CA TYR A 134 6.11 -23.71 7.69
C TYR A 134 6.91 -23.41 8.99
N CYS A 135 8.24 -23.36 8.89
CA CYS A 135 9.10 -23.00 10.03
C CYS A 135 8.90 -21.56 10.46
N ILE A 136 8.72 -20.61 9.52
CA ILE A 136 8.40 -19.21 9.81
C ILE A 136 7.04 -19.11 10.50
N LEU A 137 6.01 -19.83 10.02
CA LEU A 137 4.70 -19.86 10.65
C LEU A 137 4.77 -20.39 12.09
N ALA A 138 5.47 -21.50 12.29
CA ALA A 138 5.66 -22.10 13.61
C ALA A 138 6.43 -21.17 14.56
N ALA A 139 7.53 -20.54 14.09
CA ALA A 139 8.28 -19.57 14.87
C ALA A 139 7.43 -18.35 15.25
N ALA A 140 6.58 -17.88 14.36
CA ALA A 140 5.63 -16.79 14.63
C ALA A 140 4.61 -17.16 15.72
N LEU A 141 4.04 -18.37 15.67
CA LEU A 141 3.09 -18.86 16.67
C LEU A 141 3.76 -19.04 18.04
N ILE A 142 4.96 -19.64 18.07
CA ILE A 142 5.75 -19.79 19.30
C ILE A 142 6.13 -18.42 19.85
N GLY A 143 6.63 -17.50 19.01
CA GLY A 143 6.96 -16.14 19.42
C GLY A 143 5.78 -15.40 20.01
N HIS A 144 4.59 -15.54 19.39
CA HIS A 144 3.36 -14.96 19.94
C HIS A 144 3.01 -15.55 21.32
N ALA A 145 3.14 -16.86 21.50
CA ALA A 145 2.89 -17.51 22.78
C ALA A 145 3.91 -17.10 23.86
N VAL A 146 5.20 -17.12 23.52
CA VAL A 146 6.30 -16.69 24.39
C VAL A 146 6.11 -15.22 24.80
N GLY A 147 5.80 -14.34 23.85
CA GLY A 147 5.55 -12.94 24.14
C GLY A 147 4.38 -12.73 25.10
N ARG A 148 3.30 -13.50 24.98
CA ARG A 148 2.17 -13.47 25.92
C ARG A 148 2.58 -13.90 27.34
N VAL A 149 3.35 -14.97 27.43
CA VAL A 149 3.85 -15.46 28.74
C VAL A 149 4.78 -14.44 29.37
N MET A 150 5.71 -13.87 28.60
CA MET A 150 6.67 -12.87 29.08
C MET A 150 6.01 -11.54 29.50
N ALA A 151 4.96 -11.11 28.81
CA ALA A 151 4.25 -9.88 29.12
C ALA A 151 3.33 -10.02 30.35
N GLY A 152 3.00 -11.23 30.76
CA GLY A 152 2.07 -11.50 31.86
C GLY A 152 0.62 -11.12 31.53
N SER A 153 -0.28 -11.25 32.52
CA SER A 153 -1.65 -10.76 32.39
C SER A 153 -1.67 -9.26 32.60
N PRO A 154 -2.20 -8.45 31.67
CA PRO A 154 -2.32 -7.01 31.89
C PRO A 154 -3.25 -6.77 33.07
N ALA A 155 -2.85 -5.89 34.00
CA ALA A 155 -3.59 -5.57 35.23
C ALA A 155 -4.99 -4.99 34.97
N HIS A 156 -5.26 -4.52 33.76
CA HIS A 156 -6.54 -4.05 33.25
C HIS A 156 -6.81 -4.71 31.89
N ALA A 157 -7.22 -5.99 31.93
CA ALA A 157 -7.77 -6.64 30.74
C ALA A 157 -9.17 -6.04 30.50
N GLU A 158 -9.28 -5.06 29.65
CA GLU A 158 -10.56 -4.77 29.01
C GLU A 158 -10.95 -6.03 28.21
N THR A 159 -11.78 -6.85 28.83
CA THR A 159 -12.35 -8.08 28.27
C THR A 159 -13.39 -7.71 27.23
N GLY A 160 -12.94 -7.41 26.02
CA GLY A 160 -13.84 -7.17 24.90
C GLY A 160 -13.10 -7.27 23.56
N TRP A 161 -13.72 -7.99 22.63
CA TRP A 161 -13.30 -8.01 21.23
C TRP A 161 -13.60 -6.64 20.59
N HIS A 162 -12.69 -5.65 20.76
CA HIS A 162 -12.85 -4.30 20.21
C HIS A 162 -12.38 -4.19 18.73
N TRP A 163 -12.56 -5.22 17.94
CA TRP A 163 -12.18 -5.24 16.52
C TRP A 163 -12.93 -4.21 15.66
N LEU A 164 -14.11 -3.79 16.10
CA LEU A 164 -15.03 -2.96 15.31
C LEU A 164 -14.84 -1.45 15.49
N ARG A 165 -13.95 -1.00 16.39
CA ARG A 165 -13.72 0.43 16.68
C ARG A 165 -12.37 0.93 16.17
N SER A 166 -12.01 0.60 14.92
CA SER A 166 -10.89 1.25 14.25
C SER A 166 -11.29 2.61 13.73
N THR A 167 -10.39 3.59 13.84
CA THR A 167 -10.52 4.81 13.06
C THR A 167 -10.51 4.48 11.57
N SER A 168 -11.20 5.27 10.76
CA SER A 168 -11.22 5.03 9.31
C SER A 168 -9.83 5.05 8.67
N PHE A 169 -8.93 5.84 9.23
CA PHE A 169 -7.54 5.91 8.79
C PHE A 169 -6.78 4.60 9.04
N GLU A 170 -6.92 4.02 10.24
CA GLU A 170 -6.27 2.77 10.58
C GLU A 170 -6.83 1.61 9.74
N ALA A 171 -8.15 1.56 9.54
CA ALA A 171 -8.78 0.57 8.69
C ALA A 171 -8.22 0.62 7.25
N ARG A 172 -8.08 1.82 6.67
CA ARG A 172 -7.49 1.99 5.33
C ARG A 172 -6.06 1.49 5.26
N ARG A 173 -5.21 1.82 6.25
CA ARG A 173 -3.83 1.32 6.33
C ARG A 173 -3.76 -0.19 6.36
N MET A 174 -4.62 -0.82 7.16
CA MET A 174 -4.66 -2.28 7.28
C MET A 174 -5.09 -2.94 5.98
N PHE A 175 -6.19 -2.49 5.37
CA PHE A 175 -6.65 -3.03 4.08
C PHE A 175 -5.65 -2.78 2.95
N ALA A 176 -5.01 -1.62 2.90
CA ALA A 176 -3.97 -1.33 1.94
C ALA A 176 -2.76 -2.26 2.10
N ALA A 177 -2.28 -2.46 3.34
CA ALA A 177 -1.16 -3.36 3.62
C ALA A 177 -1.49 -4.81 3.23
N ILE A 178 -2.68 -5.31 3.57
CA ILE A 178 -3.13 -6.65 3.16
C ILE A 178 -3.21 -6.74 1.63
N ALA A 179 -3.75 -5.72 0.95
CA ALA A 179 -3.83 -5.70 -0.50
C ALA A 179 -2.45 -5.73 -1.17
N VAL A 180 -1.45 -5.01 -0.60
CA VAL A 180 -0.05 -5.09 -1.06
C VAL A 180 0.50 -6.50 -0.90
N VAL A 181 0.32 -7.12 0.26
CA VAL A 181 0.80 -8.49 0.52
C VAL A 181 0.17 -9.49 -0.45
N LEU A 182 -1.15 -9.41 -0.66
CA LEU A 182 -1.85 -10.27 -1.62
C LEU A 182 -1.38 -10.03 -3.07
N ALA A 183 -1.13 -8.78 -3.44
CA ALA A 183 -0.61 -8.42 -4.77
C ALA A 183 0.80 -8.97 -5.04
N LEU A 184 1.62 -9.13 -4.00
CA LEU A 184 2.98 -9.69 -4.11
C LEU A 184 2.99 -11.23 -4.20
N GLY A 185 1.90 -11.90 -3.89
CA GLY A 185 1.80 -13.37 -3.95
C GLY A 185 2.29 -14.00 -5.26
N PRO A 186 1.82 -13.55 -6.45
CA PRO A 186 2.32 -14.05 -7.74
C PRO A 186 3.82 -13.87 -7.93
N VAL A 187 4.40 -12.77 -7.42
CA VAL A 187 5.86 -12.53 -7.48
C VAL A 187 6.60 -13.56 -6.61
N ILE A 188 6.07 -13.87 -5.42
CA ILE A 188 6.61 -14.91 -4.54
C ILE A 188 6.59 -16.26 -5.25
N ALA A 189 5.48 -16.61 -5.93
CA ALA A 189 5.39 -17.85 -6.70
C ALA A 189 6.43 -17.94 -7.83
N ILE A 190 6.67 -16.84 -8.56
CA ILE A 190 7.65 -16.78 -9.65
C ILE A 190 9.08 -16.96 -9.10
N THR A 191 9.39 -16.40 -7.94
CA THR A 191 10.71 -16.46 -7.33
C THR A 191 10.97 -17.75 -6.52
N SER A 192 9.90 -18.50 -6.22
CA SER A 192 9.98 -19.76 -5.50
C SER A 192 10.51 -20.89 -6.39
N HIS A 193 11.50 -21.64 -5.91
CA HIS A 193 12.09 -22.76 -6.65
C HIS A 193 11.29 -24.07 -6.55
N ASN A 194 10.59 -24.27 -5.44
CA ASN A 194 9.93 -25.54 -5.18
C ASN A 194 8.50 -25.62 -5.73
N HIS A 195 7.88 -24.46 -5.99
CA HIS A 195 6.49 -24.35 -6.48
C HIS A 195 5.51 -25.33 -5.78
N ALA A 196 5.74 -25.58 -4.50
CA ALA A 196 4.96 -26.56 -3.72
C ALA A 196 3.70 -25.95 -3.08
N GLY A 197 3.57 -24.63 -3.07
CA GLY A 197 2.38 -23.96 -2.57
C GLY A 197 1.17 -24.19 -3.45
N PRO A 198 -0.04 -24.29 -2.89
CA PRO A 198 -1.26 -24.50 -3.67
C PRO A 198 -1.55 -23.40 -4.69
N LEU A 199 -1.01 -22.20 -4.51
CA LEU A 199 -1.12 -21.06 -5.42
C LEU A 199 0.12 -20.88 -6.32
N SER A 200 1.06 -21.83 -6.31
CA SER A 200 2.35 -21.69 -7.02
C SER A 200 2.29 -21.97 -8.52
N THR A 201 1.17 -22.43 -9.05
CA THR A 201 0.99 -22.72 -10.48
C THR A 201 1.37 -21.57 -11.41
N VAL A 202 1.21 -20.32 -10.96
CA VAL A 202 1.66 -19.13 -11.68
C VAL A 202 3.20 -19.10 -11.83
N GLY A 203 3.94 -19.59 -10.85
CA GLY A 203 5.40 -19.67 -10.89
C GLY A 203 5.92 -20.71 -11.90
N LEU A 204 5.21 -21.81 -12.08
CA LEU A 204 5.55 -22.83 -13.09
C LEU A 204 5.57 -22.26 -14.51
N LEU A 205 4.63 -21.36 -14.83
CA LEU A 205 4.53 -20.72 -16.14
C LEU A 205 5.67 -19.74 -16.44
N MET A 206 6.41 -19.32 -15.39
CA MET A 206 7.49 -18.33 -15.49
C MET A 206 8.88 -18.92 -15.21
N SER A 207 8.93 -20.23 -14.99
CA SER A 207 10.20 -20.94 -14.77
C SER A 207 11.05 -20.92 -16.05
N PRO A 208 12.37 -20.69 -15.97
CA PRO A 208 13.26 -20.71 -17.12
C PRO A 208 13.52 -22.15 -17.59
N VAL A 209 12.48 -22.88 -17.95
CA VAL A 209 12.59 -24.22 -18.56
C VAL A 209 12.77 -24.03 -20.06
N SER A 210 13.73 -24.74 -20.64
CA SER A 210 13.94 -24.71 -22.07
C SER A 210 12.73 -25.29 -22.81
N VAL A 211 12.25 -24.52 -23.78
CA VAL A 211 11.22 -25.01 -24.73
C VAL A 211 11.85 -26.08 -25.61
N ASP A 212 11.22 -27.26 -25.68
CA ASP A 212 11.63 -28.27 -26.63
C ASP A 212 11.02 -27.95 -28.02
N ASP A 213 11.84 -27.38 -28.89
CA ASP A 213 11.43 -26.94 -30.23
C ASP A 213 10.86 -28.10 -31.08
N GLY A 214 11.36 -29.33 -30.91
CA GLY A 214 10.86 -30.49 -31.61
C GLY A 214 9.46 -30.91 -31.14
N THR A 215 9.20 -30.87 -29.86
CA THR A 215 7.87 -31.13 -29.29
C THR A 215 6.91 -29.99 -29.60
N LEU A 216 7.35 -28.75 -29.53
CA LEU A 216 6.55 -27.57 -29.87
C LEU A 216 6.10 -27.63 -31.36
N ALA A 217 6.99 -27.93 -32.27
CA ALA A 217 6.67 -28.06 -33.69
C ALA A 217 5.60 -29.15 -33.95
N ARG A 218 5.71 -30.30 -33.29
CA ARG A 218 4.71 -31.38 -33.37
C ARG A 218 3.37 -30.96 -32.82
N CYS A 219 3.35 -30.25 -31.69
CA CYS A 219 2.13 -29.73 -31.08
C CYS A 219 1.44 -28.67 -31.94
N LEU A 220 2.21 -27.78 -32.59
CA LEU A 220 1.67 -26.81 -33.54
C LEU A 220 1.15 -27.47 -34.82
N ALA A 221 1.72 -28.60 -35.24
CA ALA A 221 1.24 -29.40 -36.38
C ALA A 221 -0.03 -30.24 -36.07
N GLY A 222 -0.57 -30.13 -34.85
CA GLY A 222 -1.83 -30.76 -34.48
C GLY A 222 -1.74 -32.07 -33.66
N ALA A 223 -0.53 -32.47 -33.26
CA ALA A 223 -0.37 -33.62 -32.35
C ALA A 223 -0.96 -33.30 -30.95
N THR A 224 -1.83 -34.17 -30.47
CA THR A 224 -2.45 -34.04 -29.15
C THR A 224 -1.72 -34.91 -28.13
N HIS A 225 -0.66 -34.37 -27.52
CA HIS A 225 0.03 -34.99 -26.38
C HIS A 225 -0.25 -34.20 -25.11
N SER A 226 -0.27 -34.85 -23.97
CA SER A 226 -0.48 -34.21 -22.67
C SER A 226 0.57 -33.13 -22.33
N GLY A 227 1.75 -33.18 -22.95
CA GLY A 227 2.80 -32.17 -22.81
C GLY A 227 2.63 -30.92 -23.67
N CYS A 228 1.72 -30.88 -24.65
CA CYS A 228 1.60 -29.75 -25.56
C CYS A 228 1.17 -28.45 -24.87
N PHE A 229 0.27 -28.52 -23.93
CA PHE A 229 -0.17 -27.32 -23.19
C PHE A 229 0.99 -26.71 -22.39
N LEU A 230 1.81 -27.55 -21.76
CA LEU A 230 3.01 -27.08 -21.05
C LEU A 230 3.98 -26.38 -22.01
N GLN A 231 4.23 -26.95 -23.21
CA GLN A 231 5.11 -26.34 -24.20
C GLN A 231 4.55 -25.01 -24.72
N PHE A 232 3.24 -24.88 -24.89
CA PHE A 232 2.59 -23.63 -25.26
C PHE A 232 2.72 -22.58 -24.17
N ASP A 233 2.56 -22.95 -22.92
CA ASP A 233 2.70 -22.05 -21.78
C ASP A 233 4.17 -21.60 -21.62
N LEU A 234 5.13 -22.53 -21.73
CA LEU A 234 6.55 -22.22 -21.70
C LEU A 234 6.96 -21.27 -22.83
N MET A 235 6.50 -21.52 -24.07
CA MET A 235 6.75 -20.63 -25.21
C MET A 235 6.18 -19.23 -24.98
N ARG A 236 4.96 -19.13 -24.44
CA ARG A 236 4.35 -17.85 -24.07
C ARG A 236 5.15 -17.14 -22.97
N ALA A 237 5.60 -17.89 -21.96
CA ALA A 237 6.36 -17.36 -20.83
C ALA A 237 7.79 -16.95 -21.18
N SER A 238 8.44 -17.63 -22.14
CA SER A 238 9.81 -17.34 -22.58
C SER A 238 9.97 -15.99 -23.31
N MET A 239 8.86 -15.40 -23.77
CA MET A 239 8.86 -14.11 -24.43
C MET A 239 8.99 -12.95 -23.43
N PRO A 240 9.98 -12.03 -23.54
CA PRO A 240 10.19 -10.97 -22.55
C PRO A 240 8.97 -10.06 -22.32
N GLY A 241 8.25 -9.71 -23.39
CA GLY A 241 7.04 -8.90 -23.32
C GLY A 241 5.88 -9.61 -22.60
N ALA A 242 5.87 -10.93 -22.61
CA ALA A 242 4.87 -11.73 -21.91
C ALA A 242 5.08 -11.74 -20.38
N VAL A 243 6.33 -11.85 -19.94
CA VAL A 243 6.68 -11.73 -18.51
C VAL A 243 6.30 -10.35 -18.00
N LEU A 244 6.68 -9.30 -18.71
CA LEU A 244 6.34 -7.93 -18.34
C LEU A 244 4.82 -7.71 -18.29
N ARG A 245 4.07 -8.22 -19.28
CA ARG A 245 2.61 -8.17 -19.31
C ARG A 245 1.97 -8.88 -18.11
N SER A 246 2.54 -9.97 -17.65
CA SER A 246 2.04 -10.70 -16.47
C SER A 246 2.28 -9.96 -15.14
N LEU A 247 3.28 -9.06 -15.10
CA LEU A 247 3.54 -8.20 -13.92
C LEU A 247 2.65 -6.95 -13.88
N LEU A 248 2.11 -6.50 -15.02
CA LEU A 248 1.29 -5.28 -15.07
C LEU A 248 -0.02 -5.37 -14.28
N PRO A 249 -0.78 -6.47 -14.25
CA PRO A 249 -1.92 -6.64 -13.34
C PRO A 249 -1.52 -6.52 -11.86
N THR A 250 -0.36 -7.05 -11.48
CA THR A 250 0.21 -6.85 -10.13
C THR A 250 0.47 -5.37 -9.86
N ALA A 251 1.03 -4.64 -10.82
CA ALA A 251 1.21 -3.19 -10.69
C ALA A 251 -0.13 -2.44 -10.53
N VAL A 252 -1.17 -2.83 -11.26
CA VAL A 252 -2.52 -2.26 -11.10
C VAL A 252 -3.07 -2.54 -9.71
N THR A 253 -2.93 -3.77 -9.18
CA THR A 253 -3.39 -4.09 -7.82
C THR A 253 -2.62 -3.33 -6.75
N LEU A 254 -1.32 -3.07 -6.93
CA LEU A 254 -0.53 -2.20 -6.05
C LEU A 254 -1.02 -0.74 -6.09
N VAL A 255 -1.37 -0.23 -7.26
CA VAL A 255 -1.97 1.13 -7.39
C VAL A 255 -3.35 1.17 -6.72
N LEU A 256 -4.16 0.11 -6.83
CA LEU A 256 -5.42 0.01 -6.09
C LEU A 256 -5.18 -0.03 -4.57
N ALA A 257 -4.16 -0.75 -4.09
CA ALA A 257 -3.78 -0.74 -2.68
C ALA A 257 -3.39 0.68 -2.20
N TRP A 258 -2.66 1.44 -3.02
CA TRP A 258 -2.40 2.85 -2.75
C TRP A 258 -3.69 3.68 -2.74
N GLY A 259 -4.64 3.42 -3.64
CA GLY A 259 -5.98 4.02 -3.63
C GLY A 259 -6.77 3.71 -2.35
N LEU A 260 -6.67 2.47 -1.83
CA LEU A 260 -7.24 2.09 -0.53
C LEU A 260 -6.63 2.91 0.61
N TYR A 261 -5.30 3.03 0.64
CA TYR A 261 -4.61 3.88 1.63
C TYR A 261 -5.14 5.32 1.60
N ARG A 262 -5.39 5.88 0.41
CA ARG A 262 -5.96 7.21 0.22
C ARG A 262 -7.48 7.31 0.45
N GLY A 263 -8.16 6.22 0.81
CA GLY A 263 -9.59 6.20 1.08
C GLY A 263 -10.48 6.30 -0.16
N ARG A 264 -10.00 5.91 -1.33
CA ARG A 264 -10.75 5.96 -2.60
C ARG A 264 -11.77 4.83 -2.67
N ARG A 265 -13.05 5.19 -2.77
CA ARG A 265 -14.15 4.21 -2.89
C ARG A 265 -14.04 3.35 -4.15
N PHE A 266 -13.61 3.96 -5.25
CA PHE A 266 -13.39 3.24 -6.51
C PHE A 266 -12.32 2.15 -6.36
N ALA A 267 -11.21 2.43 -5.65
CA ALA A 267 -10.18 1.42 -5.38
C ALA A 267 -10.76 0.25 -4.57
N ALA A 268 -11.59 0.54 -3.56
CA ALA A 268 -12.22 -0.49 -2.74
C ALA A 268 -13.20 -1.34 -3.56
N THR A 269 -14.04 -0.73 -4.40
CA THR A 269 -14.96 -1.48 -5.28
C THR A 269 -14.21 -2.34 -6.30
N CYS A 270 -13.16 -1.82 -6.93
CA CYS A 270 -12.32 -2.60 -7.85
C CYS A 270 -11.62 -3.76 -7.13
N ALA A 271 -11.06 -3.52 -5.93
CA ALA A 271 -10.41 -4.58 -5.16
C ALA A 271 -11.40 -5.70 -4.77
N VAL A 272 -12.63 -5.35 -4.35
CA VAL A 272 -13.70 -6.35 -4.10
C VAL A 272 -14.01 -7.11 -5.38
N ALA A 273 -14.24 -6.43 -6.50
CA ALA A 273 -14.59 -7.05 -7.78
C ALA A 273 -13.49 -8.01 -8.27
N ILE A 274 -12.21 -7.59 -8.22
CA ILE A 274 -11.07 -8.42 -8.62
C ILE A 274 -10.98 -9.68 -7.74
N ASN A 275 -11.11 -9.54 -6.44
CA ASN A 275 -11.00 -10.69 -5.53
C ASN A 275 -12.19 -11.64 -5.67
N LEU A 276 -13.42 -11.15 -5.89
CA LEU A 276 -14.57 -11.99 -6.20
C LEU A 276 -14.41 -12.71 -7.54
N PHE A 277 -13.89 -12.01 -8.56
CA PHE A 277 -13.58 -12.61 -9.86
C PHE A 277 -12.52 -13.70 -9.73
N THR A 278 -11.44 -13.47 -8.97
CA THR A 278 -10.39 -14.47 -8.71
C THR A 278 -10.97 -15.71 -8.00
N ALA A 279 -11.82 -15.51 -7.00
CA ALA A 279 -12.50 -16.60 -6.31
C ALA A 279 -13.43 -17.39 -7.27
N GLY A 280 -14.18 -16.67 -8.12
CA GLY A 280 -15.05 -17.29 -9.13
C GLY A 280 -14.29 -18.11 -10.17
N VAL A 281 -13.16 -17.60 -10.65
CA VAL A 281 -12.25 -18.32 -11.56
C VAL A 281 -11.68 -19.57 -10.89
N ALA A 282 -11.28 -19.49 -9.63
CA ALA A 282 -10.79 -20.65 -8.89
C ALA A 282 -11.87 -21.73 -8.76
N ILE A 283 -13.10 -21.38 -8.41
CA ILE A 283 -14.23 -22.31 -8.36
C ILE A 283 -14.49 -22.92 -9.74
N ALA A 284 -14.55 -22.10 -10.78
CA ALA A 284 -14.77 -22.58 -12.14
C ALA A 284 -13.70 -23.59 -12.56
N TYR A 285 -12.43 -23.26 -12.34
CA TYR A 285 -11.29 -24.06 -12.76
C TYR A 285 -11.15 -25.37 -11.99
N TYR A 286 -11.25 -25.35 -10.67
CA TYR A 286 -11.00 -26.52 -9.83
C TYR A 286 -12.26 -27.36 -9.57
N LEU A 287 -13.46 -26.81 -9.73
CA LEU A 287 -14.71 -27.52 -9.42
C LEU A 287 -15.61 -27.73 -10.65
N VAL A 288 -15.94 -26.61 -11.36
CA VAL A 288 -16.96 -26.68 -12.44
C VAL A 288 -16.42 -27.40 -13.66
N VAL A 289 -15.21 -27.06 -14.14
CA VAL A 289 -14.62 -27.70 -15.33
C VAL A 289 -14.39 -29.19 -15.14
N PRO A 290 -13.76 -29.70 -14.06
CA PRO A 290 -13.62 -31.13 -13.84
C PRO A 290 -14.94 -31.88 -13.75
N LEU A 291 -15.97 -31.32 -13.06
CA LEU A 291 -17.30 -31.94 -12.96
C LEU A 291 -18.00 -32.02 -14.31
N SER A 292 -17.78 -31.05 -15.21
CA SER A 292 -18.46 -31.00 -16.52
C SER A 292 -17.86 -31.97 -17.54
N PHE A 293 -16.60 -32.37 -17.40
CA PHE A 293 -15.89 -33.20 -18.38
C PHE A 293 -15.52 -34.60 -17.91
N ALA A 294 -15.73 -34.97 -16.63
CA ALA A 294 -15.41 -36.28 -16.09
C ALA A 294 -16.68 -37.07 -15.83
N PRO A 295 -16.88 -38.28 -16.44
CA PRO A 295 -18.02 -39.15 -16.19
C PRO A 295 -18.13 -39.62 -14.71
N ASP A 296 -16.97 -39.75 -14.02
CA ASP A 296 -16.83 -40.15 -12.62
C ASP A 296 -16.36 -38.97 -11.74
N GLY A 297 -16.86 -37.78 -12.01
CA GLY A 297 -16.32 -36.51 -11.54
C GLY A 297 -16.05 -36.40 -10.05
N MET A 298 -16.86 -36.98 -9.18
CA MET A 298 -16.69 -36.87 -7.74
C MET A 298 -15.50 -37.69 -7.22
N THR A 299 -15.28 -38.91 -7.74
CA THR A 299 -14.17 -39.77 -7.31
C THR A 299 -12.82 -39.26 -7.79
N SER A 300 -12.77 -38.69 -9.01
CA SER A 300 -11.54 -38.08 -9.54
C SER A 300 -11.17 -36.78 -8.81
N LEU A 301 -12.16 -35.99 -8.40
CA LEU A 301 -11.93 -34.75 -7.60
C LEU A 301 -11.36 -35.08 -6.22
N LEU A 302 -11.86 -36.11 -5.56
CA LEU A 302 -11.37 -36.56 -4.25
C LEU A 302 -9.93 -37.12 -4.33
N GLN A 303 -9.66 -37.89 -5.40
CA GLN A 303 -8.34 -38.52 -5.60
C GLN A 303 -7.21 -37.55 -5.94
N HIS A 304 -7.49 -36.38 -6.51
CA HIS A 304 -6.47 -35.46 -7.01
C HIS A 304 -6.28 -34.21 -6.14
N GLY A 305 -6.84 -34.12 -4.95
CA GLY A 305 -6.71 -32.94 -4.09
C GLY A 305 -7.37 -31.68 -4.66
N ALA A 306 -8.24 -31.82 -5.67
CA ALA A 306 -8.89 -30.69 -6.35
C ALA A 306 -9.77 -29.85 -5.41
N ILE A 307 -10.44 -30.51 -4.45
CA ILE A 307 -11.25 -29.80 -3.43
C ILE A 307 -10.37 -28.94 -2.56
N THR A 308 -9.22 -29.45 -2.12
CA THR A 308 -8.27 -28.69 -1.31
C THR A 308 -7.70 -27.50 -2.10
N ALA A 309 -7.33 -27.72 -3.36
CA ALA A 309 -6.89 -26.66 -4.26
C ALA A 309 -8.00 -25.60 -4.49
N CYS A 310 -9.25 -26.03 -4.68
CA CYS A 310 -10.39 -25.12 -4.79
C CYS A 310 -10.55 -24.25 -3.53
N VAL A 311 -10.54 -24.85 -2.34
CA VAL A 311 -10.72 -24.14 -1.08
C VAL A 311 -9.57 -23.18 -0.83
N THR A 312 -8.32 -23.60 -1.00
CA THR A 312 -7.14 -22.76 -0.75
C THR A 312 -7.02 -21.59 -1.72
N ASN A 313 -7.47 -21.76 -2.96
CA ASN A 313 -7.46 -20.68 -3.97
C ASN A 313 -8.65 -19.73 -3.84
N THR A 314 -9.80 -20.20 -3.33
CA THR A 314 -11.04 -19.41 -3.25
C THR A 314 -11.14 -18.64 -1.93
N LEU A 315 -10.75 -19.25 -0.82
CA LEU A 315 -11.00 -18.72 0.52
C LEU A 315 -10.27 -17.38 0.82
N PRO A 316 -8.97 -17.21 0.54
CA PRO A 316 -8.28 -15.96 0.84
C PRO A 316 -8.86 -14.73 0.10
N PRO A 317 -9.04 -14.76 -1.24
CA PRO A 317 -9.63 -13.63 -1.95
C PRO A 317 -11.09 -13.38 -1.54
N LEU A 318 -11.86 -14.43 -1.23
CA LEU A 318 -13.24 -14.29 -0.78
C LEU A 318 -13.32 -13.61 0.60
N ILE A 319 -12.51 -14.04 1.56
CA ILE A 319 -12.43 -13.42 2.89
C ILE A 319 -12.04 -11.94 2.77
N PHE A 320 -11.03 -11.63 1.96
CA PHE A 320 -10.61 -10.25 1.76
C PHE A 320 -11.71 -9.41 1.11
N ALA A 321 -12.40 -9.94 0.09
CA ALA A 321 -13.52 -9.24 -0.58
C ALA A 321 -14.66 -8.95 0.40
N ILE A 322 -15.08 -9.94 1.21
CA ILE A 322 -16.15 -9.78 2.20
C ILE A 322 -15.74 -8.76 3.27
N ALA A 323 -14.52 -8.86 3.82
CA ALA A 323 -14.03 -7.95 4.84
C ALA A 323 -13.96 -6.51 4.31
N LEU A 324 -13.48 -6.32 3.07
CA LEU A 324 -13.38 -5.01 2.43
C LEU A 324 -14.77 -4.44 2.10
N ALA A 325 -15.71 -5.27 1.64
CA ALA A 325 -17.09 -4.86 1.39
C ALA A 325 -17.79 -4.39 2.68
N ALA A 326 -17.60 -5.11 3.80
CA ALA A 326 -18.11 -4.70 5.11
C ALA A 326 -17.47 -3.38 5.60
N ALA A 327 -16.23 -3.12 5.20
CA ALA A 327 -15.47 -1.93 5.57
C ALA A 327 -15.67 -0.73 4.60
N MET A 328 -16.60 -0.80 3.66
CA MET A 328 -16.80 0.20 2.58
C MET A 328 -17.05 1.62 3.09
N LYS A 329 -17.62 1.75 4.30
CA LYS A 329 -17.83 3.05 4.98
C LYS A 329 -16.53 3.84 5.22
N HIS A 330 -15.38 3.15 5.32
CA HIS A 330 -14.08 3.77 5.54
C HIS A 330 -13.46 4.37 4.26
N PHE A 331 -14.10 4.20 3.09
CA PHE A 331 -13.64 4.67 1.77
C PHE A 331 -14.64 5.65 1.14
N PRO A 332 -14.77 6.89 1.67
CA PRO A 332 -15.80 7.83 1.23
C PRO A 332 -15.47 8.55 -0.07
N ILE A 333 -14.19 8.67 -0.46
CA ILE A 333 -13.75 9.52 -1.56
C ILE A 333 -14.17 8.90 -2.90
N ARG A 334 -15.10 9.55 -3.60
CA ARG A 334 -15.61 9.10 -4.90
C ARG A 334 -14.83 9.74 -6.05
N VAL A 335 -14.68 9.01 -7.14
CA VAL A 335 -14.17 9.55 -8.41
C VAL A 335 -15.34 10.20 -9.15
N GLY A 336 -15.13 11.38 -9.71
CA GLY A 336 -16.17 12.08 -10.49
C GLY A 336 -16.57 11.27 -11.73
N TRP A 337 -17.88 11.15 -11.98
CA TRP A 337 -18.46 10.33 -13.05
C TRP A 337 -17.91 10.66 -14.45
N ARG A 338 -17.75 11.96 -14.76
CA ARG A 338 -17.19 12.40 -16.05
C ARG A 338 -15.77 11.90 -16.29
N ARG A 339 -14.94 11.89 -15.24
CA ARG A 339 -13.55 11.39 -15.30
C ARG A 339 -13.51 9.87 -15.42
N LEU A 340 -14.42 9.18 -14.74
CA LEU A 340 -14.56 7.73 -14.86
C LEU A 340 -14.89 7.35 -16.31
N ILE A 341 -15.92 7.96 -16.90
CA ILE A 341 -16.32 7.70 -18.29
C ILE A 341 -15.16 8.04 -19.26
N GLY A 342 -14.51 9.19 -19.10
CA GLY A 342 -13.38 9.57 -19.94
C GLY A 342 -12.22 8.58 -19.87
N GLY A 343 -11.88 8.10 -18.68
CA GLY A 343 -10.84 7.10 -18.52
C GLY A 343 -11.22 5.73 -19.08
N VAL A 344 -12.47 5.26 -18.86
CA VAL A 344 -12.97 4.03 -19.48
C VAL A 344 -12.99 4.16 -21.01
N GLY A 345 -13.43 5.30 -21.54
CA GLY A 345 -13.39 5.58 -22.97
C GLY A 345 -11.99 5.50 -23.56
N ALA A 346 -10.99 6.05 -22.85
CA ALA A 346 -9.59 5.97 -23.25
C ALA A 346 -9.08 4.51 -23.26
N ILE A 347 -9.41 3.71 -22.24
CA ILE A 347 -9.05 2.28 -22.17
C ILE A 347 -9.66 1.52 -23.34
N VAL A 348 -10.95 1.70 -23.61
CA VAL A 348 -11.65 1.03 -24.72
C VAL A 348 -11.06 1.45 -26.08
N LEU A 349 -10.80 2.73 -26.27
CA LEU A 349 -10.20 3.26 -27.50
C LEU A 349 -8.82 2.62 -27.76
N VAL A 350 -7.97 2.55 -26.75
CA VAL A 350 -6.64 1.94 -26.87
C VAL A 350 -6.74 0.44 -27.10
N LEU A 351 -7.68 -0.25 -26.44
CA LEU A 351 -7.94 -1.67 -26.70
C LEU A 351 -8.28 -1.92 -28.16
N LEU A 352 -9.22 -1.15 -28.72
CA LEU A 352 -9.63 -1.27 -30.13
C LEU A 352 -8.49 -0.91 -31.07
N ALA A 353 -7.72 0.14 -30.79
CA ALA A 353 -6.58 0.54 -31.60
C ALA A 353 -5.49 -0.55 -31.61
N CYS A 354 -5.13 -1.10 -30.45
CA CYS A 354 -4.16 -2.18 -30.33
C CYS A 354 -4.65 -3.46 -31.03
N ALA A 355 -5.93 -3.81 -30.89
CA ALA A 355 -6.53 -4.94 -31.61
C ALA A 355 -6.49 -4.73 -33.12
N ALA A 356 -6.81 -3.54 -33.60
CA ALA A 356 -6.74 -3.19 -35.03
C ALA A 356 -5.31 -3.29 -35.56
N VAL A 357 -4.31 -2.75 -34.88
CA VAL A 357 -2.89 -2.85 -35.25
C VAL A 357 -2.46 -4.30 -35.35
N TYR A 358 -2.80 -5.13 -34.38
CA TYR A 358 -2.48 -6.55 -34.38
C TYR A 358 -3.11 -7.30 -35.56
N LEU A 359 -4.41 -7.09 -35.80
CA LEU A 359 -5.14 -7.75 -36.89
C LEU A 359 -4.66 -7.27 -38.26
N MET A 360 -4.50 -5.95 -38.47
CA MET A 360 -4.01 -5.40 -39.74
C MET A 360 -2.62 -5.92 -40.09
N TYR A 361 -1.71 -5.94 -39.10
CA TYR A 361 -0.37 -6.47 -39.31
C TYR A 361 -0.39 -7.97 -39.65
N GLY A 362 -1.16 -8.77 -38.90
CA GLY A 362 -1.27 -10.21 -39.13
C GLY A 362 -1.89 -10.59 -40.46
N ILE A 363 -2.85 -9.80 -40.96
CA ILE A 363 -3.47 -9.99 -42.27
C ILE A 363 -2.51 -9.56 -43.39
N ALA A 364 -1.77 -8.44 -43.21
CA ALA A 364 -0.84 -7.93 -44.21
C ALA A 364 0.43 -8.78 -44.33
N GLN A 365 0.90 -9.42 -43.27
CA GLN A 365 2.14 -10.19 -43.21
C GLN A 365 1.92 -11.60 -42.59
N PRO A 366 1.09 -12.46 -43.21
CA PRO A 366 0.75 -13.76 -42.66
C PRO A 366 1.95 -14.71 -42.55
N ASP A 367 2.94 -14.55 -43.43
CA ASP A 367 4.16 -15.37 -43.47
C ASP A 367 5.18 -14.95 -42.37
N ALA A 368 4.94 -13.86 -41.68
CA ALA A 368 5.73 -13.46 -40.50
C ALA A 368 5.43 -14.32 -39.25
N PHE A 369 4.49 -15.26 -39.39
CA PHE A 369 4.08 -16.20 -38.33
C PHE A 369 4.27 -17.66 -38.78
N SER A 370 4.48 -18.56 -37.84
CA SER A 370 4.64 -20.00 -38.10
C SER A 370 3.76 -20.82 -37.12
N PRO A 371 2.86 -21.66 -37.59
CA PRO A 371 2.33 -21.72 -38.97
C PRO A 371 1.78 -20.40 -39.51
N ARG A 372 1.59 -20.29 -40.84
CA ARG A 372 1.06 -19.08 -41.47
C ARG A 372 -0.26 -18.63 -40.81
N ALA A 373 -0.33 -17.36 -40.42
CA ALA A 373 -1.49 -16.83 -39.77
C ALA A 373 -2.70 -16.72 -40.69
N THR A 374 -3.88 -17.14 -40.23
CA THR A 374 -5.15 -16.96 -40.91
C THR A 374 -6.01 -15.96 -40.14
N ALA A 375 -7.00 -15.34 -40.79
CA ALA A 375 -7.88 -14.38 -40.11
C ALA A 375 -8.59 -15.02 -38.91
N SER A 376 -9.00 -16.29 -39.01
CA SER A 376 -9.64 -17.03 -37.91
C SER A 376 -8.68 -17.29 -36.75
N SER A 377 -7.42 -17.66 -37.05
CA SER A 377 -6.41 -17.89 -36.01
C SER A 377 -5.98 -16.60 -35.32
N LEU A 378 -5.89 -15.48 -36.06
CA LEU A 378 -5.61 -14.15 -35.48
C LEU A 378 -6.73 -13.71 -34.52
N LEU A 379 -8.00 -13.90 -34.91
CA LEU A 379 -9.14 -13.60 -34.03
C LEU A 379 -9.19 -14.50 -32.79
N ALA A 380 -8.89 -15.79 -32.93
CA ALA A 380 -8.84 -16.73 -31.82
C ALA A 380 -7.74 -16.38 -30.81
N GLU A 381 -6.58 -15.90 -31.29
CA GLU A 381 -5.47 -15.50 -30.45
C GLU A 381 -5.57 -14.05 -29.90
N LEU A 382 -6.50 -13.23 -30.40
CA LEU A 382 -6.65 -11.83 -30.01
C LEU A 382 -6.84 -11.64 -28.50
N PRO A 383 -7.72 -12.39 -27.77
CA PRO A 383 -7.84 -12.26 -26.33
C PRO A 383 -6.53 -12.54 -25.60
N GLY A 384 -5.75 -13.48 -26.12
CA GLY A 384 -4.44 -13.85 -25.58
C GLY A 384 -3.40 -12.72 -25.62
N ARG A 385 -3.63 -11.67 -26.41
CA ARG A 385 -2.74 -10.49 -26.45
C ARG A 385 -2.89 -9.59 -25.25
N PHE A 386 -4.07 -9.57 -24.64
CA PHE A 386 -4.44 -8.67 -23.55
C PHE A 386 -4.54 -9.38 -22.20
N LEU A 387 -4.76 -10.68 -22.18
CA LEU A 387 -4.84 -11.46 -20.95
C LEU A 387 -3.45 -11.81 -20.41
N PRO A 388 -3.28 -11.86 -19.07
CA PRO A 388 -2.09 -12.42 -18.44
C PRO A 388 -1.92 -13.89 -18.80
N ILE A 389 -0.68 -14.39 -18.78
CA ILE A 389 -0.34 -15.76 -19.21
C ILE A 389 -1.12 -16.81 -18.38
N GLY A 390 -1.31 -16.59 -17.10
CA GLY A 390 -2.04 -17.52 -16.23
C GLY A 390 -3.48 -17.82 -16.68
N PHE A 391 -4.13 -16.91 -17.42
CA PHE A 391 -5.46 -17.14 -18.00
C PHE A 391 -5.42 -17.91 -19.33
N LEU A 392 -4.24 -18.10 -19.89
CA LEU A 392 -4.03 -18.79 -21.18
C LEU A 392 -3.60 -20.24 -21.00
N SER A 393 -3.43 -20.70 -19.75
CA SER A 393 -3.10 -22.09 -19.44
C SER A 393 -4.11 -23.02 -20.11
N HIS A 394 -3.61 -24.07 -20.72
CA HIS A 394 -4.40 -25.05 -21.48
C HIS A 394 -5.09 -24.53 -22.77
N MET A 395 -4.85 -23.28 -23.18
CA MET A 395 -5.30 -22.82 -24.49
C MET A 395 -4.29 -23.18 -25.58
N LYS A 396 -4.77 -23.75 -26.69
CA LYS A 396 -3.94 -24.04 -27.87
C LYS A 396 -3.27 -22.76 -28.36
N LEU A 397 -1.99 -22.86 -28.72
CA LEU A 397 -1.27 -21.82 -29.43
C LEU A 397 -1.45 -22.07 -30.93
N SER A 398 -1.98 -21.07 -31.66
CA SER A 398 -2.29 -21.24 -33.08
C SER A 398 -1.08 -20.98 -33.95
N PHE A 399 -0.19 -20.07 -33.55
CA PHE A 399 1.03 -19.71 -34.26
C PHE A 399 2.00 -18.94 -33.35
N VAL A 400 3.26 -18.83 -33.79
CA VAL A 400 4.30 -18.06 -33.12
C VAL A 400 4.91 -17.03 -34.09
N PRO A 401 5.35 -15.86 -33.64
CA PRO A 401 6.01 -14.88 -34.50
C PRO A 401 7.41 -15.35 -34.92
N ARG A 402 7.76 -15.21 -36.21
CA ARG A 402 9.07 -15.56 -36.78
C ARG A 402 9.98 -14.37 -36.94
N THR A 403 9.43 -13.20 -37.23
CA THR A 403 10.22 -12.00 -37.49
C THR A 403 10.28 -11.11 -36.25
N PRO A 404 11.35 -10.33 -36.05
CA PRO A 404 11.42 -9.40 -34.94
C PRO A 404 10.25 -8.42 -34.89
N MET A 405 9.80 -7.92 -36.05
CA MET A 405 8.66 -6.99 -36.11
C MET A 405 7.35 -7.67 -35.72
N ALA A 406 7.12 -8.92 -36.17
CA ALA A 406 5.98 -9.71 -35.70
C ALA A 406 6.01 -9.92 -34.18
N SER A 407 7.18 -10.17 -33.59
CA SER A 407 7.33 -10.31 -32.14
C SER A 407 7.02 -9.01 -31.41
N ILE A 408 7.45 -7.85 -31.90
CA ILE A 408 7.15 -6.54 -31.33
C ILE A 408 5.63 -6.28 -31.36
N VAL A 409 4.96 -6.51 -32.48
CA VAL A 409 3.51 -6.31 -32.57
C VAL A 409 2.77 -7.32 -31.68
N TYR A 410 3.15 -8.61 -31.76
CA TYR A 410 2.53 -9.70 -31.01
C TYR A 410 2.59 -9.52 -29.50
N GLN A 411 3.66 -8.94 -28.96
CA GLN A 411 3.84 -8.69 -27.52
C GLN A 411 3.46 -7.27 -27.12
N GLY A 412 3.80 -6.28 -27.97
CA GLY A 412 3.72 -4.86 -27.64
C GLY A 412 2.31 -4.34 -27.51
N VAL A 413 1.34 -4.84 -28.29
CA VAL A 413 -0.06 -4.37 -28.21
C VAL A 413 -0.66 -4.58 -26.81
N GLY A 414 -0.41 -5.73 -26.19
CA GLY A 414 -0.87 -5.99 -24.84
C GLY A 414 -0.15 -5.16 -23.78
N LEU A 415 1.15 -4.91 -23.99
CA LEU A 415 1.95 -4.08 -23.09
C LEU A 415 1.45 -2.63 -23.10
N VAL A 416 1.26 -2.04 -24.28
CA VAL A 416 0.75 -0.67 -24.45
C VAL A 416 -0.63 -0.53 -23.78
N PHE A 417 -1.52 -1.48 -24.02
CA PHE A 417 -2.84 -1.50 -23.38
C PHE A 417 -2.74 -1.45 -21.85
N TRP A 418 -1.96 -2.32 -21.23
CA TRP A 418 -1.83 -2.38 -19.77
C TRP A 418 -1.12 -1.16 -19.19
N ILE A 419 -0.16 -0.56 -19.90
CA ILE A 419 0.46 0.71 -19.47
C ILE A 419 -0.58 1.82 -19.44
N VAL A 420 -1.47 1.90 -20.45
CA VAL A 420 -2.55 2.90 -20.44
C VAL A 420 -3.54 2.64 -19.31
N VAL A 421 -3.93 1.38 -19.07
CA VAL A 421 -4.77 1.03 -17.92
C VAL A 421 -4.11 1.50 -16.62
N LEU A 422 -2.82 1.22 -16.43
CA LEU A 422 -2.08 1.63 -15.23
C LEU A 422 -2.06 3.16 -15.08
N VAL A 423 -1.77 3.91 -16.14
CA VAL A 423 -1.75 5.38 -16.13
C VAL A 423 -3.13 5.95 -15.79
N VAL A 424 -4.20 5.40 -16.38
CA VAL A 424 -5.58 5.84 -16.09
C VAL A 424 -5.94 5.56 -14.63
N VAL A 425 -5.63 4.38 -14.12
CA VAL A 425 -5.88 4.02 -12.72
C VAL A 425 -5.07 4.92 -11.77
N ILE A 426 -3.80 5.20 -12.06
CA ILE A 426 -2.99 6.14 -11.29
C ILE A 426 -3.65 7.52 -11.26
N ARG A 427 -4.12 8.04 -12.39
CA ARG A 427 -4.83 9.32 -12.46
C ARG A 427 -6.09 9.33 -11.60
N TRP A 428 -6.89 8.25 -11.61
CA TRP A 428 -8.07 8.15 -10.73
C TRP A 428 -7.71 8.12 -9.24
N MET A 429 -6.52 7.63 -8.88
CA MET A 429 -6.06 7.59 -7.50
C MET A 429 -5.33 8.86 -7.05
N SER A 430 -4.65 9.56 -7.98
CA SER A 430 -3.82 10.73 -7.67
C SER A 430 -4.58 12.02 -7.49
N ASP A 431 -5.83 12.08 -7.96
CA ASP A 431 -6.56 13.31 -8.18
C ASP A 431 -6.67 14.16 -6.90
N VAL A 432 -5.91 15.24 -6.84
CA VAL A 432 -6.04 16.33 -5.89
C VAL A 432 -6.83 17.43 -6.60
N SER A 433 -7.85 17.93 -5.96
CA SER A 433 -8.84 18.86 -6.49
C SER A 433 -8.24 20.07 -7.24
N GLU A 434 -8.63 20.29 -8.49
CA GLU A 434 -8.37 21.53 -9.26
C GLU A 434 -8.93 22.80 -8.62
N SER A 435 -9.54 22.67 -7.44
CA SER A 435 -10.26 23.77 -6.80
C SER A 435 -9.35 24.66 -5.95
N ASN A 436 -8.08 24.32 -5.75
CA ASN A 436 -7.30 24.99 -4.70
C ASN A 436 -6.98 26.44 -5.04
N GLU A 437 -6.60 26.77 -6.27
CA GLU A 437 -6.31 28.17 -6.66
C GLU A 437 -7.56 29.07 -6.59
N ARG A 438 -8.70 28.56 -7.08
CA ARG A 438 -9.97 29.30 -6.99
C ARG A 438 -10.47 29.41 -5.56
N ALA A 439 -10.27 28.37 -4.75
CA ALA A 439 -10.62 28.38 -3.34
C ALA A 439 -9.72 29.34 -2.56
N GLN A 440 -8.43 29.38 -2.87
CA GLN A 440 -7.48 30.32 -2.27
C GLN A 440 -7.86 31.77 -2.57
N ALA A 441 -8.11 32.12 -3.84
CA ALA A 441 -8.54 33.47 -4.22
C ALA A 441 -9.88 33.88 -3.57
N ARG A 442 -10.73 32.92 -3.22
CA ARG A 442 -11.95 33.18 -2.47
C ARG A 442 -11.67 33.33 -0.99
N ALA A 443 -10.80 32.49 -0.42
CA ALA A 443 -10.38 32.55 0.97
C ALA A 443 -9.74 33.91 1.29
N GLU A 444 -8.88 34.43 0.40
CA GLU A 444 -8.27 35.76 0.54
C GLU A 444 -9.31 36.87 0.74
N ARG A 445 -10.38 36.85 -0.06
CA ARG A 445 -11.48 37.83 0.08
C ARG A 445 -12.29 37.62 1.35
N LEU A 446 -12.45 36.36 1.79
CA LEU A 446 -13.20 36.08 3.01
C LEU A 446 -12.44 36.50 4.28
N VAL A 447 -11.12 36.40 4.30
CA VAL A 447 -10.29 36.90 5.41
C VAL A 447 -10.47 38.42 5.58
N GLU A 448 -10.62 39.18 4.49
CA GLU A 448 -10.89 40.63 4.53
C GLU A 448 -12.30 40.95 5.06
N THR A 449 -13.27 40.04 4.91
CA THR A 449 -14.63 40.20 5.41
C THR A 449 -14.71 40.02 6.92
N GLY A 450 -13.97 39.05 7.45
CA GLY A 450 -13.91 38.76 8.88
C GLY A 450 -12.88 37.67 9.18
N GLY A 451 -12.17 37.88 10.27
CA GLY A 451 -11.12 36.99 10.70
C GLY A 451 -10.52 37.40 12.03
N GLU A 452 -9.65 36.59 12.52
CA GLU A 452 -8.88 36.78 13.74
C GLU A 452 -7.43 37.19 13.39
N SER A 453 -6.61 37.51 14.38
CA SER A 453 -5.23 37.95 14.21
C SER A 453 -4.39 37.03 13.32
N MET A 454 -4.63 35.71 13.40
CA MET A 454 -3.91 34.70 12.61
C MET A 454 -4.58 34.34 11.28
N SER A 455 -5.73 34.90 10.96
CA SER A 455 -6.51 34.48 9.78
C SER A 455 -5.77 34.72 8.45
N PHE A 456 -4.88 35.72 8.37
CA PHE A 456 -4.06 35.89 7.18
C PHE A 456 -3.08 34.72 6.90
N MET A 457 -2.68 33.98 7.93
CA MET A 457 -1.87 32.75 7.74
C MET A 457 -2.63 31.68 6.98
N THR A 458 -3.96 31.74 6.97
CA THR A 458 -4.80 30.80 6.20
C THR A 458 -4.59 30.94 4.70
N THR A 459 -4.13 32.09 4.22
CA THR A 459 -3.89 32.36 2.79
C THR A 459 -2.52 31.88 2.30
N TRP A 460 -1.65 31.40 3.20
CA TRP A 460 -0.33 30.89 2.85
C TRP A 460 -0.37 29.60 2.03
N GLU A 461 0.67 29.38 1.25
CA GLU A 461 0.78 28.22 0.37
C GLU A 461 0.68 26.89 1.14
N GLY A 462 0.06 25.91 0.53
CA GLY A 462 -0.09 24.54 1.08
C GLY A 462 -1.35 24.32 1.91
N ASN A 463 -2.20 25.33 2.12
CA ASN A 463 -3.49 25.16 2.76
C ASN A 463 -4.55 24.69 1.76
N SER A 464 -5.47 23.87 2.23
CA SER A 464 -6.71 23.50 1.56
C SER A 464 -7.88 24.22 2.25
N TYR A 465 -8.96 24.45 1.51
CA TYR A 465 -10.09 25.22 2.02
C TYR A 465 -11.38 24.41 1.95
N TRP A 466 -12.10 24.42 3.05
CA TRP A 466 -13.52 24.10 3.06
C TRP A 466 -14.29 25.41 3.03
N LEU A 467 -15.21 25.53 2.09
CA LEU A 467 -16.11 26.68 1.98
C LEU A 467 -17.45 26.30 2.58
N SER A 468 -18.06 27.19 3.34
CA SER A 468 -19.41 26.99 3.87
C SER A 468 -20.41 26.78 2.72
N PRO A 469 -21.57 26.15 2.98
CA PRO A 469 -22.63 25.99 1.96
C PRO A 469 -23.12 27.33 1.39
N THR A 470 -23.11 28.39 2.18
CA THR A 470 -23.47 29.75 1.75
C THR A 470 -22.33 30.41 0.94
N GLY A 471 -21.11 29.95 1.13
CA GLY A 471 -19.90 30.47 0.55
C GLY A 471 -19.45 31.81 1.11
N LYS A 472 -19.97 32.24 2.28
CA LYS A 472 -19.59 33.47 2.97
C LYS A 472 -18.50 33.29 4.00
N SER A 473 -18.18 32.05 4.36
CA SER A 473 -17.14 31.69 5.32
C SER A 473 -16.36 30.49 4.85
N ALA A 474 -15.20 30.23 5.46
CA ALA A 474 -14.32 29.15 5.13
C ALA A 474 -13.52 28.67 6.34
N VAL A 475 -12.98 27.44 6.24
CA VAL A 475 -11.98 26.87 7.15
C VAL A 475 -10.76 26.45 6.33
N ALA A 476 -9.59 26.99 6.65
CA ALA A 476 -8.33 26.55 6.06
C ALA A 476 -7.71 25.41 6.86
N TYR A 477 -7.26 24.38 6.18
CA TYR A 477 -6.70 23.19 6.83
C TYR A 477 -5.60 22.53 5.99
N ARG A 478 -4.74 21.77 6.68
CA ARG A 478 -3.77 20.86 6.04
C ARG A 478 -4.05 19.43 6.45
N VAL A 479 -3.87 18.50 5.52
CA VAL A 479 -4.07 17.08 5.81
C VAL A 479 -2.73 16.41 6.05
N LEU A 480 -2.50 15.97 7.28
CA LEU A 480 -1.31 15.24 7.70
C LEU A 480 -1.73 13.89 8.31
N ASN A 481 -1.32 12.79 7.71
CA ASN A 481 -1.60 11.44 8.22
C ASN A 481 -3.08 11.15 8.55
N GLY A 482 -4.01 11.73 7.79
CA GLY A 482 -5.45 11.56 8.02
C GLY A 482 -6.06 12.52 9.04
N ILE A 483 -5.28 13.47 9.56
CA ILE A 483 -5.72 14.56 10.42
C ILE A 483 -5.90 15.80 9.53
N ALA A 484 -7.07 16.42 9.62
CA ALA A 484 -7.32 17.74 9.05
C ALA A 484 -7.04 18.79 10.14
N LEU A 485 -5.83 19.33 10.12
CA LEU A 485 -5.38 20.34 11.07
C LEU A 485 -5.71 21.72 10.52
N THR A 486 -6.54 22.49 11.23
CA THR A 486 -6.88 23.86 10.82
C THR A 486 -5.80 24.83 11.20
N CYS A 487 -5.69 25.92 10.45
CA CYS A 487 -4.74 27.01 10.73
C CYS A 487 -5.23 27.92 11.86
N THR A 488 -6.54 28.17 11.88
CA THR A 488 -7.30 28.93 12.88
C THR A 488 -8.69 28.35 12.98
N GLY A 489 -9.63 29.02 13.67
CA GLY A 489 -11.07 28.81 13.51
C GLY A 489 -11.57 29.19 12.11
N PRO A 490 -12.90 29.18 11.89
CA PRO A 490 -13.54 29.69 10.67
C PRO A 490 -13.23 31.18 10.47
N PHE A 491 -13.25 31.63 9.21
CA PHE A 491 -13.09 33.03 8.85
C PHE A 491 -14.09 33.40 7.74
N GLY A 492 -14.35 34.69 7.56
CA GLY A 492 -15.41 35.23 6.72
C GLY A 492 -16.53 35.82 7.56
N GLU A 493 -17.78 35.52 7.26
CA GLU A 493 -18.97 36.05 7.95
C GLU A 493 -19.04 35.53 9.40
N PRO A 494 -18.90 36.40 10.42
CA PRO A 494 -18.81 35.95 11.83
C PRO A 494 -20.07 35.22 12.32
N SER A 495 -21.23 35.54 11.77
CA SER A 495 -22.52 34.91 12.17
C SER A 495 -22.60 33.43 11.78
N GLU A 496 -21.76 32.95 10.86
CA GLU A 496 -21.72 31.55 10.40
C GLU A 496 -20.69 30.68 11.15
N TRP A 497 -19.76 31.26 11.90
CA TRP A 497 -18.60 30.54 12.44
C TRP A 497 -18.95 29.33 13.31
N MET A 498 -20.02 29.41 14.10
CA MET A 498 -20.42 28.29 14.95
C MET A 498 -21.01 27.13 14.15
N ASP A 499 -21.79 27.43 13.13
CA ASP A 499 -22.33 26.42 12.20
C ASP A 499 -21.20 25.82 11.35
N ASP A 500 -20.18 26.60 11.00
CA ASP A 500 -19.02 26.17 10.24
C ASP A 500 -18.16 25.15 10.98
N LEU A 501 -18.01 25.25 12.31
CA LEU A 501 -17.32 24.23 13.11
C LEU A 501 -17.98 22.86 12.94
N THR A 502 -19.32 22.85 12.98
CA THR A 502 -20.11 21.63 12.76
C THR A 502 -20.02 21.15 11.31
N GLY A 503 -20.20 22.06 10.35
CA GLY A 503 -20.13 21.76 8.92
C GLY A 503 -18.77 21.21 8.48
N PHE A 504 -17.67 21.82 8.94
CA PHE A 504 -16.33 21.33 8.67
C PHE A 504 -16.06 19.97 9.35
N THR A 505 -16.55 19.79 10.57
CA THR A 505 -16.46 18.49 11.25
C THR A 505 -17.16 17.40 10.44
N GLN A 506 -18.37 17.65 9.96
CA GLN A 506 -19.10 16.73 9.10
C GLN A 506 -18.34 16.45 7.78
N TYR A 507 -17.82 17.47 7.13
CA TYR A 507 -17.00 17.35 5.95
C TYR A 507 -15.79 16.44 6.17
N CYS A 508 -15.11 16.56 7.32
CA CYS A 508 -13.99 15.72 7.70
C CYS A 508 -14.42 14.27 7.92
N VAL A 509 -15.53 14.04 8.64
CA VAL A 509 -16.08 12.69 8.87
C VAL A 509 -16.41 11.99 7.56
N GLU A 510 -17.08 12.68 6.63
CA GLU A 510 -17.40 12.14 5.31
C GLU A 510 -16.18 11.73 4.49
N ARG A 511 -15.04 12.37 4.73
CA ARG A 511 -13.76 12.09 4.07
C ARG A 511 -12.84 11.20 4.91
N SER A 512 -13.32 10.75 6.06
CA SER A 512 -12.55 9.95 7.03
C SER A 512 -11.27 10.66 7.48
N LEU A 513 -11.36 11.96 7.65
CA LEU A 513 -10.34 12.79 8.27
C LEU A 513 -10.72 12.99 9.75
N SER A 514 -9.72 13.09 10.61
CA SER A 514 -9.91 13.49 12.00
C SER A 514 -9.66 14.99 12.09
N PRO A 515 -10.70 15.83 12.32
CA PRO A 515 -10.50 17.25 12.43
C PRO A 515 -9.78 17.61 13.74
N VAL A 516 -8.86 18.56 13.67
CA VAL A 516 -8.19 19.19 14.80
C VAL A 516 -8.21 20.69 14.56
N PHE A 517 -8.91 21.40 15.40
CA PHE A 517 -8.92 22.85 15.37
C PHE A 517 -7.75 23.39 16.17
N TYR A 518 -6.90 24.18 15.51
CA TYR A 518 -5.74 24.84 16.13
C TYR A 518 -6.00 26.33 16.28
N SER A 519 -5.57 26.91 17.40
CA SER A 519 -5.69 28.34 17.69
C SER A 519 -7.11 28.87 17.60
N VAL A 520 -8.05 28.18 18.23
CA VAL A 520 -9.45 28.63 18.36
C VAL A 520 -9.64 29.47 19.60
N HIS A 521 -10.53 30.46 19.52
CA HIS A 521 -10.87 31.33 20.64
C HIS A 521 -11.81 30.65 21.64
N ARG A 522 -11.99 31.32 22.80
CA ARG A 522 -12.73 30.76 23.92
C ARG A 522 -14.16 30.34 23.54
N GLU A 523 -14.89 31.17 22.79
CA GLU A 523 -16.27 30.88 22.40
C GLU A 523 -16.37 29.64 21.51
N GLN A 524 -15.50 29.51 20.53
CA GLN A 524 -15.41 28.36 19.65
C GLN A 524 -14.98 27.10 20.41
N ARG A 525 -14.01 27.22 21.33
CA ARG A 525 -13.59 26.13 22.22
C ARG A 525 -14.75 25.65 23.07
N ASP A 526 -15.50 26.56 23.69
CA ASP A 526 -16.58 26.21 24.61
C ASP A 526 -17.69 25.49 23.86
N ALA A 527 -18.05 25.91 22.64
CA ALA A 527 -18.99 25.19 21.79
C ALA A 527 -18.48 23.79 21.36
N LEU A 528 -17.20 23.66 21.08
CA LEU A 528 -16.61 22.35 20.76
C LEU A 528 -16.61 21.42 22.00
N LEU A 529 -16.36 21.96 23.20
CA LEU A 529 -16.44 21.19 24.46
C LEU A 529 -17.86 20.69 24.71
N GLU A 530 -18.88 21.52 24.51
CA GLU A 530 -20.29 21.13 24.60
C GLU A 530 -20.65 20.01 23.60
N ALA A 531 -20.02 20.03 22.43
CA ALA A 531 -20.14 18.97 21.42
C ALA A 531 -19.30 17.71 21.72
N GLY A 532 -18.67 17.63 22.89
CA GLY A 532 -17.91 16.44 23.35
C GLY A 532 -16.45 16.39 22.87
N TRP A 533 -15.87 17.50 22.45
CA TRP A 533 -14.44 17.60 22.11
C TRP A 533 -13.60 17.75 23.37
N SER A 534 -12.29 17.50 23.22
CA SER A 534 -11.28 17.81 24.23
C SER A 534 -10.43 18.97 23.75
N SER A 535 -9.97 19.84 24.64
CA SER A 535 -9.09 20.96 24.33
C SER A 535 -7.84 20.95 25.20
N ILE A 536 -6.75 21.45 24.63
CA ILE A 536 -5.51 21.73 25.36
C ILE A 536 -5.12 23.19 25.08
N GLU A 537 -4.63 23.88 26.10
CA GLU A 537 -4.06 25.21 25.93
C GLU A 537 -2.66 25.07 25.32
N VAL A 538 -2.43 25.70 24.18
CA VAL A 538 -1.15 25.66 23.45
C VAL A 538 -0.33 26.95 23.60
N GLY A 539 -0.95 28.01 24.08
CA GLY A 539 -0.32 29.30 24.32
C GLY A 539 -1.32 30.38 24.71
N SER A 540 -0.81 31.58 24.93
CA SER A 540 -1.62 32.76 25.24
C SER A 540 -1.32 33.86 24.23
N GLU A 541 -2.36 34.45 23.67
CA GLU A 541 -2.24 35.60 22.78
C GLU A 541 -2.18 36.88 23.60
N MET A 542 -1.15 37.68 23.35
CA MET A 542 -0.96 38.97 24.01
C MET A 542 -1.49 40.10 23.12
N VAL A 543 -2.64 40.63 23.52
CA VAL A 543 -3.28 41.73 22.79
C VAL A 543 -2.96 43.07 23.42
N VAL A 544 -2.48 44.01 22.62
CA VAL A 544 -2.17 45.39 23.03
C VAL A 544 -3.00 46.36 22.20
N ASP A 545 -3.74 47.22 22.89
CA ASP A 545 -4.42 48.36 22.24
C ASP A 545 -3.44 49.58 22.20
N PRO A 546 -2.91 49.91 21.05
CA PRO A 546 -1.90 51.00 20.95
C PRO A 546 -2.52 52.38 21.13
N ARG A 547 -3.84 52.54 20.96
CA ARG A 547 -4.53 53.85 21.03
C ARG A 547 -4.45 54.52 22.40
N GLY A 548 -4.55 53.71 23.44
CA GLY A 548 -4.48 54.15 24.84
C GLY A 548 -3.18 53.79 25.55
N TRP A 549 -2.23 53.18 24.85
CA TRP A 549 -1.02 52.64 25.47
C TRP A 549 -0.03 53.74 25.85
N LYS A 550 0.38 53.77 27.12
CA LYS A 550 1.35 54.70 27.67
C LYS A 550 2.38 53.94 28.48
N THR A 551 3.65 54.30 28.37
CA THR A 551 4.74 53.70 29.14
C THR A 551 4.93 54.38 30.50
N THR A 552 3.97 55.18 30.99
CA THR A 552 4.06 55.91 32.27
C THR A 552 3.57 55.02 33.44
N GLY A 553 4.07 55.30 34.64
CA GLY A 553 3.69 54.56 35.85
C GLY A 553 4.62 53.39 36.21
N LYS A 554 4.49 52.86 37.43
CA LYS A 554 5.32 51.79 37.96
C LYS A 554 5.21 50.48 37.19
N LYS A 555 4.00 50.18 36.71
CA LYS A 555 3.71 48.96 35.90
C LYS A 555 4.59 48.85 34.64
N TRP A 556 5.01 49.97 34.06
CA TRP A 556 5.77 50.02 32.83
C TRP A 556 7.25 50.34 33.01
N GLN A 557 7.76 50.20 34.26
CA GLN A 557 9.15 50.52 34.57
C GLN A 557 10.14 49.67 33.78
N ASP A 558 9.87 48.35 33.66
CA ASP A 558 10.76 47.43 32.96
C ASP A 558 10.83 47.75 31.47
N VAL A 559 9.69 48.08 30.86
CA VAL A 559 9.60 48.47 29.44
C VAL A 559 10.42 49.75 29.21
N ARG A 560 10.29 50.79 30.08
CA ARG A 560 11.10 52.01 29.98
C ARG A 560 12.58 51.73 30.15
N THR A 561 12.94 50.86 31.07
CA THR A 561 14.32 50.46 31.31
C THR A 561 14.90 49.78 30.08
N ALA A 562 14.16 48.88 29.45
CA ALA A 562 14.56 48.21 28.22
C ALA A 562 14.73 49.17 27.05
N ILE A 563 13.77 50.09 26.85
CA ILE A 563 13.85 51.14 25.82
C ILE A 563 15.08 52.04 26.03
N ASN A 564 15.32 52.48 27.27
CA ASN A 564 16.47 53.33 27.58
C ASN A 564 17.81 52.58 27.42
N LYS A 565 17.82 51.27 27.69
CA LYS A 565 19.00 50.44 27.43
C LYS A 565 19.25 50.34 25.93
N ALA A 566 18.25 49.98 25.14
CA ALA A 566 18.33 49.86 23.67
C ALA A 566 18.87 51.15 23.05
N LYS A 567 18.36 52.31 23.47
CA LYS A 567 18.85 53.64 23.01
C LYS A 567 20.33 53.87 23.34
N ARG A 568 20.77 53.46 24.54
CA ARG A 568 22.19 53.58 24.94
C ARG A 568 23.10 52.67 24.15
N ASP A 569 22.57 51.47 23.82
CA ASP A 569 23.32 50.47 23.05
C ASP A 569 23.29 50.77 21.53
N GLY A 570 22.71 51.90 21.10
CA GLY A 570 22.66 52.33 19.70
C GLY A 570 21.65 51.58 18.84
N VAL A 571 20.70 50.86 19.46
CA VAL A 571 19.65 50.16 18.72
C VAL A 571 18.65 51.19 18.17
N THR A 572 18.42 51.10 16.87
CA THR A 572 17.44 51.92 16.14
C THR A 572 16.38 51.01 15.52
N ASP A 573 15.17 51.52 15.38
CA ASP A 573 14.06 50.84 14.70
C ASP A 573 13.82 51.48 13.33
N VAL A 574 13.59 50.62 12.32
CA VAL A 574 13.25 51.02 10.96
C VAL A 574 12.03 50.23 10.55
N GLN A 575 11.00 50.92 10.10
CA GLN A 575 9.81 50.27 9.53
C GLN A 575 9.92 50.23 8.00
N SER A 576 9.87 49.02 7.45
CA SER A 576 9.94 48.80 6.01
C SER A 576 9.24 47.46 5.70
N THR A 577 8.79 47.31 4.47
CA THR A 577 8.40 45.95 3.97
C THR A 577 9.67 45.18 3.61
N PHE A 578 9.58 43.84 3.66
CA PHE A 578 10.72 42.98 3.27
C PHE A 578 11.17 43.25 1.82
N LEU A 579 10.21 43.52 0.92
CA LEU A 579 10.52 43.81 -0.48
C LEU A 579 11.18 45.15 -0.72
N GLU A 580 10.93 46.15 0.14
CA GLU A 580 11.54 47.49 0.09
C GLU A 580 12.89 47.55 0.83
N ALA A 581 13.16 46.60 1.71
CA ALA A 581 14.41 46.50 2.42
C ALA A 581 15.58 46.31 1.45
N SER A 582 16.77 46.88 1.81
CA SER A 582 17.98 46.67 1.02
C SER A 582 18.33 45.17 0.93
N LEU A 583 19.06 44.79 -0.13
CA LEU A 583 19.49 43.41 -0.31
C LEU A 583 20.26 42.88 0.90
N ASP A 584 21.17 43.68 1.44
CA ASP A 584 21.96 43.35 2.62
C ASP A 584 21.09 43.05 3.86
N VAL A 585 20.04 43.83 4.10
CA VAL A 585 19.10 43.59 5.21
C VAL A 585 18.31 42.34 4.99
N ARG A 586 17.88 42.05 3.76
CA ARG A 586 17.16 40.82 3.43
C ARG A 586 18.03 39.57 3.65
N GLU A 587 19.28 39.62 3.19
CA GLU A 587 20.24 38.51 3.39
C GLU A 587 20.50 38.30 4.89
N GLN A 588 20.65 39.35 5.68
CA GLN A 588 20.82 39.24 7.14
C GLN A 588 19.59 38.58 7.81
N ILE A 589 18.38 38.91 7.38
CA ILE A 589 17.14 38.27 7.90
C ILE A 589 17.13 36.80 7.56
N GLU A 590 17.49 36.42 6.33
CA GLU A 590 17.59 35.03 5.90
C GLU A 590 18.65 34.26 6.70
N ASP A 591 19.82 34.82 6.91
CA ASP A 591 20.92 34.25 7.70
C ASP A 591 20.50 34.02 9.17
N ILE A 592 19.85 34.98 9.79
CA ILE A 592 19.34 34.87 11.17
C ILE A 592 18.30 33.77 11.28
N SER A 593 17.39 33.64 10.31
CA SER A 593 16.38 32.61 10.28
C SER A 593 17.01 31.21 10.17
N GLU A 594 18.01 31.07 9.31
CA GLU A 594 18.71 29.79 9.11
C GLU A 594 19.53 29.40 10.34
N GLU A 595 20.28 30.35 10.93
CA GLU A 595 21.04 30.13 12.16
C GLU A 595 20.12 29.71 13.32
N TRP A 596 18.97 30.36 13.46
CA TRP A 596 17.98 30.01 14.48
C TRP A 596 17.45 28.58 14.28
N ALA A 597 17.11 28.17 13.04
CA ALA A 597 16.65 26.83 12.73
C ALA A 597 17.72 25.77 13.04
N GLN A 598 18.99 26.03 12.71
CA GLN A 598 20.11 25.15 13.02
C GLN A 598 20.34 24.99 14.53
N LEU A 599 20.27 26.07 15.30
CA LEU A 599 20.41 26.04 16.77
C LEU A 599 19.30 25.22 17.45
N LYS A 600 18.10 25.18 16.87
CA LYS A 600 16.97 24.39 17.38
C LYS A 600 17.02 22.92 16.95
N ALA A 601 17.90 22.54 16.02
CA ALA A 601 17.98 21.21 15.41
C ALA A 601 16.62 20.71 14.86
N LEU A 602 15.75 21.62 14.45
CA LEU A 602 14.42 21.35 13.91
C LEU A 602 14.28 22.08 12.57
N PRO A 603 13.66 21.46 11.57
CA PRO A 603 13.33 22.15 10.33
C PRO A 603 12.35 23.31 10.63
N GLU A 604 12.36 24.31 9.75
CA GLU A 604 11.44 25.43 9.81
C GLU A 604 9.98 24.94 9.87
N MET A 605 9.24 25.31 10.89
CA MET A 605 7.86 24.88 11.10
C MET A 605 6.91 25.81 10.32
N LYS A 606 6.75 25.55 9.05
CA LYS A 606 6.00 26.40 8.09
C LYS A 606 4.48 26.51 8.29
N PHE A 607 3.89 25.99 9.33
CA PHE A 607 2.43 25.93 9.45
C PHE A 607 1.83 27.16 10.15
N THR A 608 2.24 27.40 11.37
CA THR A 608 1.75 28.50 12.21
C THR A 608 2.89 29.46 12.60
N LEU A 609 4.10 29.13 12.22
CA LEU A 609 5.27 29.98 12.31
C LEU A 609 5.67 30.34 10.89
N GLY A 610 5.52 31.62 10.51
CA GLY A 610 5.96 32.09 9.21
C GLY A 610 7.47 31.90 9.04
N GLY A 611 7.89 31.58 7.83
CA GLY A 611 9.27 31.60 7.41
C GLY A 611 9.61 32.89 6.65
N VAL A 612 10.80 32.95 6.07
CA VAL A 612 11.22 34.11 5.28
C VAL A 612 10.40 34.29 4.00
N GLU A 613 9.85 33.18 3.45
CA GLU A 613 9.04 33.23 2.23
C GLU A 613 7.75 34.05 2.43
N GLU A 614 7.13 33.93 3.61
CA GLU A 614 5.89 34.63 3.94
C GLU A 614 6.13 36.14 4.15
N LEU A 615 7.36 36.59 4.46
CA LEU A 615 7.70 38.01 4.52
C LEU A 615 7.59 38.71 3.16
N ARG A 616 7.50 37.96 2.06
CA ARG A 616 7.32 38.52 0.72
C ARG A 616 5.85 38.88 0.43
N ASP A 617 4.91 38.49 1.28
CA ASP A 617 3.50 38.89 1.15
C ASP A 617 3.42 40.41 1.48
N PRO A 618 2.89 41.23 0.58
CA PRO A 618 2.78 42.68 0.80
C PRO A 618 1.73 43.09 1.83
N ARG A 619 0.91 42.16 2.30
CA ARG A 619 -0.19 42.42 3.24
C ARG A 619 0.22 42.42 4.70
#